data_a1fc94e345fe3b645ad174e8cc33af20
#
_entry.id   a1fc94e345fe3b645ad174e8cc33af20
#
_cell.length_a   1.000
_cell.length_b   1.000
_cell.length_c   1.000
_cell.angle_alpha   90.00
_cell.angle_beta   90.00
_cell.angle_gamma   90.00
#
_symmetry.space_group_name_H-M   'P 1'
#
loop_
_entity.id
_entity.type
_entity.pdbx_description
1 polymer ?
#
loop_
_entity_poly.entity_id
_entity_poly.type
_entity_poly.pdbx_seq_one_letter_code
_entity_poly.pdbx_strand_id
1 'polypeptide(L)'
;DKFDLVVFDEASQMPTSEAVGAIARGKSLVVVGDPKQMPPTSFFSSNNIDEEDESIDDLESILQDCQALGIPSLQLNWHYRSRHESLIAFSNNEYYDGELITFPSTDDQKTKVNFVKINGVYEKGGKRCNRAEAEAIVKEVVKRLKDERLRKDSIGIIAFSSTQQTLIEDLLSDTIESDKELTQYADSMYEPIFVKNLENVQGDERDVILFSIGYGPDLNGKISMNFGPLNKVGGERRLNVAVSRARKEMIVYSTMTGSQINLNNTKSKGVEGLKHFLDYAEKQMLFEATRMNVTTEKLSIQNQIATALQGKGFNVKTEIGLSDFKIDVAVIDPRDESNYILGLLLDGETYLNTQTTRDREIVQPSVLKNLNWNVARVWSVDWFKQPDIVINRIVDLINKLVNEQNNEEETVSETVPSEQSSIKSFSVSSEEVLSDVPETKTSDYPDINYPYCDGIDSFIDMVVKNEQPIMYTLLCKRVASHLNISRVTSTSQYYVDMALKKYYYESDRENKVICQNRNLLQEWNVYRPNVDASKRRSIEDIPSIELEIVLEEIVKQNLGIPEDGLTLTAAKRMGFARRGTNVDAALNEVLLKLIEKNKLCKSDGVITLSNNE
;
A
#
# COMPACT_ATOMS: atom_id res chain seq x y z
N ASP A 1 -21.34 25.88 -10.82
CA ASP A 1 -21.48 24.50 -11.27
C ASP A 1 -22.19 23.68 -10.17
N LYS A 2 -23.00 22.72 -10.58
CA LYS A 2 -23.64 21.74 -9.70
C LYS A 2 -23.02 20.37 -9.96
N PHE A 3 -22.83 19.60 -8.90
CA PHE A 3 -22.22 18.27 -8.94
C PHE A 3 -23.26 17.21 -8.54
N ASP A 4 -23.14 16.01 -9.06
CA ASP A 4 -24.00 14.91 -8.64
C ASP A 4 -23.61 14.40 -7.27
N LEU A 5 -22.30 14.41 -6.94
CA LEU A 5 -21.75 13.96 -5.68
C LEU A 5 -20.70 14.94 -5.17
N VAL A 6 -20.72 15.24 -3.89
CA VAL A 6 -19.65 15.90 -3.12
C VAL A 6 -19.13 14.91 -2.10
N VAL A 7 -17.81 14.74 -2.04
CA VAL A 7 -17.13 13.87 -1.09
C VAL A 7 -16.19 14.72 -0.25
N PHE A 8 -16.33 14.67 1.05
CA PHE A 8 -15.36 15.22 1.99
C PHE A 8 -14.52 14.07 2.56
N ASP A 9 -13.22 14.18 2.42
CA ASP A 9 -12.25 13.31 3.07
C ASP A 9 -11.58 14.06 4.22
N GLU A 10 -11.06 13.36 5.23
CA GLU A 10 -10.54 13.94 6.49
C GLU A 10 -11.55 14.90 7.16
N ALA A 11 -12.83 14.56 7.07
CA ALA A 11 -13.93 15.42 7.48
C ALA A 11 -13.98 15.67 9.00
N SER A 12 -13.26 14.92 9.80
CA SER A 12 -13.03 15.20 11.22
C SER A 12 -12.29 16.52 11.46
N GLN A 13 -11.51 17.00 10.48
CA GLN A 13 -10.72 18.23 10.57
C GLN A 13 -11.40 19.46 9.93
N MET A 14 -12.56 19.28 9.32
CA MET A 14 -13.23 20.33 8.56
C MET A 14 -14.40 20.93 9.37
N PRO A 15 -14.36 22.23 9.70
CA PRO A 15 -15.52 22.91 10.28
C PRO A 15 -16.70 22.90 9.29
N THR A 16 -17.93 22.70 9.80
CA THR A 16 -19.14 22.71 8.97
C THR A 16 -19.31 24.01 8.20
N SER A 17 -18.91 25.15 8.77
CA SER A 17 -18.96 26.45 8.12
C SER A 17 -18.16 26.53 6.80
N GLU A 18 -17.06 25.79 6.71
CA GLU A 18 -16.22 25.74 5.49
C GLU A 18 -16.82 24.78 4.45
N ALA A 19 -17.54 23.74 4.90
CA ALA A 19 -18.14 22.73 4.05
C ALA A 19 -19.43 23.20 3.34
N VAL A 20 -20.19 24.14 3.92
CA VAL A 20 -21.53 24.57 3.46
C VAL A 20 -21.54 24.99 1.99
N GLY A 21 -20.50 25.73 1.55
CA GLY A 21 -20.42 26.20 0.17
C GLY A 21 -20.30 25.08 -0.87
N ALA A 22 -19.62 23.99 -0.52
CA ALA A 22 -19.49 22.79 -1.36
C ALA A 22 -20.76 21.94 -1.30
N ILE A 23 -21.34 21.76 -0.10
CA ILE A 23 -22.60 21.03 0.11
C ILE A 23 -23.73 21.60 -0.73
N ALA A 24 -23.88 22.94 -0.77
CA ALA A 24 -24.91 23.62 -1.53
C ALA A 24 -24.81 23.41 -3.05
N ARG A 25 -23.71 22.88 -3.55
CA ARG A 25 -23.44 22.60 -4.97
C ARG A 25 -23.62 21.14 -5.35
N GLY A 26 -23.81 20.23 -4.37
CA GLY A 26 -24.01 18.80 -4.59
C GLY A 26 -25.46 18.37 -4.54
N LYS A 27 -25.79 17.29 -5.25
CA LYS A 27 -27.09 16.60 -5.12
C LYS A 27 -27.02 15.53 -4.01
N SER A 28 -25.85 14.92 -3.85
CA SER A 28 -25.58 13.88 -2.85
C SER A 28 -24.29 14.20 -2.13
N LEU A 29 -24.16 13.74 -0.89
CA LEU A 29 -23.04 13.99 0.00
C LEU A 29 -22.52 12.68 0.57
N VAL A 30 -21.19 12.53 0.57
CA VAL A 30 -20.46 11.50 1.32
C VAL A 30 -19.43 12.19 2.21
N VAL A 31 -19.46 11.89 3.50
CA VAL A 31 -18.55 12.45 4.50
C VAL A 31 -17.69 11.31 5.03
N VAL A 32 -16.38 11.37 4.81
CA VAL A 32 -15.41 10.36 5.25
C VAL A 32 -14.49 10.99 6.29
N GLY A 33 -14.32 10.34 7.42
CA GLY A 33 -13.45 10.84 8.48
C GLY A 33 -13.45 9.89 9.68
N ASP A 34 -12.59 10.18 10.65
CA ASP A 34 -12.42 9.38 11.84
C ASP A 34 -12.68 10.22 13.10
N PRO A 35 -13.74 9.93 13.87
CA PRO A 35 -14.08 10.67 15.08
C PRO A 35 -13.08 10.45 16.23
N LYS A 36 -12.18 9.47 16.11
CA LYS A 36 -11.10 9.18 17.07
C LYS A 36 -9.78 9.86 16.70
N GLN A 37 -9.77 10.64 15.60
CA GLN A 37 -8.64 11.49 15.20
C GLN A 37 -8.93 12.96 15.55
N MET A 38 -7.99 13.86 15.24
CA MET A 38 -8.08 15.26 15.67
C MET A 38 -9.27 15.98 15.03
N PRO A 39 -10.01 16.78 15.82
CA PRO A 39 -11.03 17.69 15.30
C PRO A 39 -10.39 18.95 14.67
N PRO A 40 -11.19 19.82 14.03
CA PRO A 40 -10.69 21.10 13.55
C PRO A 40 -10.11 21.91 14.69
N THR A 41 -8.93 22.51 14.50
CA THR A 41 -8.29 23.35 15.49
C THR A 41 -8.35 24.82 15.09
N SER A 42 -8.52 25.74 16.04
CA SER A 42 -8.50 27.19 15.82
C SER A 42 -7.10 27.76 15.56
N PHE A 43 -6.13 26.89 15.25
CA PHE A 43 -4.71 27.25 15.10
C PHE A 43 -4.42 28.41 14.12
N PHE A 44 -5.28 28.63 13.13
CA PHE A 44 -5.12 29.71 12.16
C PHE A 44 -5.77 31.04 12.58
N SER A 45 -6.44 31.11 13.72
CA SER A 45 -7.19 32.31 14.13
C SER A 45 -6.46 33.22 15.12
N SER A 46 -5.32 32.81 15.67
CA SER A 46 -4.53 33.66 16.60
C SER A 46 -3.04 33.68 16.24
N ASN A 47 -2.52 34.88 15.95
CA ASN A 47 -1.12 35.13 15.61
C ASN A 47 -0.17 35.31 16.84
N ASN A 48 -0.61 34.99 18.06
CA ASN A 48 0.21 35.09 19.28
C ASN A 48 0.02 33.82 20.12
N ILE A 49 1.02 32.97 20.13
CA ILE A 49 0.99 31.69 20.83
C ILE A 49 1.92 31.79 22.06
N ASP A 50 1.33 32.02 23.23
CA ASP A 50 1.89 31.54 24.50
C ASP A 50 1.24 30.19 24.80
N GLU A 51 2.02 29.09 24.76
CA GLU A 51 1.56 27.71 24.91
C GLU A 51 0.83 27.39 26.24
N GLU A 52 0.81 28.32 27.19
CA GLU A 52 0.20 28.11 28.51
C GLU A 52 -1.25 28.59 28.64
N ASP A 53 -1.75 29.47 27.76
CA ASP A 53 -3.02 30.17 27.99
C ASP A 53 -4.09 30.03 26.88
N GLU A 54 -3.83 29.33 25.78
CA GLU A 54 -4.84 29.17 24.74
C GLU A 54 -5.67 27.91 24.98
N SER A 55 -6.91 28.12 25.45
CA SER A 55 -7.99 27.16 25.26
C SER A 55 -8.28 27.08 23.77
N ILE A 56 -7.61 26.16 23.07
CA ILE A 56 -8.04 25.76 21.74
C ILE A 56 -9.35 25.00 21.94
N ASP A 57 -10.46 25.69 21.73
CA ASP A 57 -11.76 25.06 21.70
C ASP A 57 -11.82 24.20 20.45
N ASP A 58 -12.00 22.90 20.64
CA ASP A 58 -12.22 21.96 19.53
C ASP A 58 -13.52 22.36 18.85
N LEU A 59 -13.45 22.83 17.61
CA LEU A 59 -14.62 23.19 16.81
C LEU A 59 -15.36 21.91 16.38
N GLU A 60 -16.69 21.98 16.31
CA GLU A 60 -17.50 20.90 15.75
C GLU A 60 -17.17 20.71 14.27
N SER A 61 -16.91 19.46 13.87
CA SER A 61 -16.62 19.11 12.50
C SER A 61 -17.88 18.69 11.74
N ILE A 62 -17.85 18.82 10.41
CA ILE A 62 -18.92 18.30 9.55
C ILE A 62 -19.22 16.82 9.81
N LEU A 63 -18.20 16.02 10.16
CA LEU A 63 -18.40 14.61 10.51
C LEU A 63 -19.28 14.46 11.76
N GLN A 64 -18.99 15.23 12.81
CA GLN A 64 -19.76 15.19 14.06
C GLN A 64 -21.18 15.71 13.86
N ASP A 65 -21.36 16.77 13.07
CA ASP A 65 -22.67 17.29 12.74
C ASP A 65 -23.51 16.27 11.96
N CYS A 66 -22.92 15.58 10.98
CA CYS A 66 -23.58 14.51 10.24
C CYS A 66 -23.99 13.35 11.16
N GLN A 67 -23.15 12.97 12.12
CA GLN A 67 -23.46 11.94 13.11
C GLN A 67 -24.59 12.39 14.04
N ALA A 68 -24.55 13.63 14.53
CA ALA A 68 -25.59 14.21 15.39
C ALA A 68 -26.95 14.29 14.68
N LEU A 69 -26.98 14.52 13.37
CA LEU A 69 -28.18 14.50 12.53
C LEU A 69 -28.69 13.09 12.23
N GLY A 70 -27.99 12.03 12.66
CA GLY A 70 -28.38 10.64 12.43
C GLY A 70 -28.27 10.21 10.95
N ILE A 71 -27.37 10.82 10.18
CA ILE A 71 -27.11 10.40 8.81
C ILE A 71 -26.55 8.97 8.84
N PRO A 72 -27.04 8.05 7.96
CA PRO A 72 -26.56 6.67 7.93
C PRO A 72 -25.05 6.60 7.79
N SER A 73 -24.39 5.87 8.66
CA SER A 73 -22.93 5.72 8.69
C SER A 73 -22.52 4.25 8.56
N LEU A 74 -21.39 4.04 7.89
CA LEU A 74 -20.73 2.75 7.76
C LEU A 74 -19.28 2.91 8.22
N GLN A 75 -18.82 1.96 9.02
CA GLN A 75 -17.43 1.93 9.49
C GLN A 75 -16.55 1.15 8.51
N LEU A 76 -15.38 1.71 8.19
CA LEU A 76 -14.33 1.03 7.44
C LEU A 76 -13.42 0.33 8.45
N ASN A 77 -13.58 -0.98 8.58
CA ASN A 77 -12.89 -1.73 9.64
C ASN A 77 -11.50 -2.25 9.22
N TRP A 78 -11.14 -2.17 7.94
CA TRP A 78 -9.89 -2.76 7.46
C TRP A 78 -8.72 -1.79 7.59
N HIS A 79 -7.70 -2.19 8.37
CA HIS A 79 -6.44 -1.47 8.51
C HIS A 79 -5.33 -2.15 7.71
N TYR A 80 -4.74 -1.44 6.76
CA TYR A 80 -3.70 -1.95 5.86
C TYR A 80 -2.45 -1.06 5.78
N ARG A 81 -2.44 0.10 6.46
CA ARG A 81 -1.29 1.02 6.48
C ARG A 81 -0.08 0.38 7.14
N SER A 82 -0.26 -0.14 8.36
CA SER A 82 0.81 -0.76 9.14
C SER A 82 1.15 -2.13 8.57
N ARG A 83 2.42 -2.34 8.27
CA ARG A 83 2.92 -3.63 7.77
C ARG A 83 3.08 -4.69 8.85
N HIS A 84 2.91 -4.29 10.11
CA HIS A 84 2.96 -5.17 11.26
C HIS A 84 1.85 -4.81 12.25
N GLU A 85 1.11 -5.79 12.74
CA GLU A 85 -0.06 -5.57 13.60
C GLU A 85 0.29 -4.83 14.89
N SER A 86 1.48 -5.03 15.48
CA SER A 86 1.89 -4.32 16.70
C SER A 86 1.89 -2.80 16.57
N LEU A 87 2.01 -2.24 15.36
CA LEU A 87 2.01 -0.80 15.15
C LEU A 87 0.62 -0.16 15.33
N ILE A 88 -0.45 -0.94 15.17
CA ILE A 88 -1.82 -0.48 15.33
C ILE A 88 -2.54 -1.14 16.51
N ALA A 89 -1.99 -2.23 17.07
CA ALA A 89 -2.65 -3.00 18.12
C ALA A 89 -3.01 -2.17 19.35
N PHE A 90 -2.12 -1.25 19.77
CA PHE A 90 -2.40 -0.32 20.85
C PHE A 90 -3.63 0.56 20.52
N SER A 91 -3.63 1.25 19.39
CA SER A 91 -4.74 2.10 18.97
C SER A 91 -6.03 1.31 18.80
N ASN A 92 -5.95 0.12 18.21
CA ASN A 92 -7.12 -0.74 18.03
C ASN A 92 -7.77 -1.11 19.37
N ASN A 93 -6.96 -1.49 20.35
CA ASN A 93 -7.48 -1.85 21.67
C ASN A 93 -7.96 -0.65 22.50
N GLU A 94 -7.21 0.47 22.47
CA GLU A 94 -7.47 1.62 23.35
C GLU A 94 -8.59 2.55 22.82
N TYR A 95 -8.70 2.69 21.47
CA TYR A 95 -9.56 3.70 20.85
C TYR A 95 -10.63 3.13 19.93
N TYR A 96 -10.45 1.94 19.37
CA TYR A 96 -11.36 1.35 18.37
C TYR A 96 -12.03 0.06 18.87
N ASP A 97 -12.00 -0.20 20.18
CA ASP A 97 -12.68 -1.33 20.83
C ASP A 97 -12.32 -2.72 20.23
N GLY A 98 -11.16 -2.82 19.57
CA GLY A 98 -10.70 -4.04 18.89
C GLY A 98 -11.39 -4.32 17.55
N GLU A 99 -12.19 -3.38 17.02
CA GLU A 99 -13.00 -3.59 15.81
C GLU A 99 -12.22 -3.48 14.50
N LEU A 100 -10.97 -2.95 14.53
CA LEU A 100 -10.16 -2.88 13.32
C LEU A 100 -9.64 -4.27 12.95
N ILE A 101 -9.90 -4.66 11.71
CA ILE A 101 -9.38 -5.89 11.11
C ILE A 101 -7.98 -5.60 10.59
N THR A 102 -7.00 -6.26 11.20
CA THR A 102 -5.58 -6.19 10.84
C THR A 102 -5.12 -7.50 10.21
N PHE A 103 -3.97 -7.50 9.57
CA PHE A 103 -3.42 -8.66 8.90
C PHE A 103 -2.03 -8.97 9.46
N PRO A 104 -1.77 -10.22 9.88
CA PRO A 104 -0.46 -10.60 10.42
C PRO A 104 0.65 -10.44 9.38
N SER A 105 1.84 -10.10 9.84
CA SER A 105 3.06 -10.11 9.03
C SER A 105 3.79 -11.43 9.14
N THR A 106 4.73 -11.70 8.23
CA THR A 106 5.54 -12.93 8.27
C THR A 106 6.51 -12.99 9.45
N ASP A 107 6.77 -11.86 10.11
CA ASP A 107 7.69 -11.70 11.25
C ASP A 107 6.98 -11.24 12.54
N ASP A 108 5.74 -11.67 12.75
CA ASP A 108 4.88 -11.24 13.87
C ASP A 108 5.33 -11.68 15.25
N GLN A 109 6.37 -12.49 15.35
CA GLN A 109 6.88 -13.01 16.62
C GLN A 109 7.54 -11.94 17.50
N LYS A 110 7.90 -10.78 16.93
CA LYS A 110 8.51 -9.65 17.64
C LYS A 110 7.73 -8.37 17.35
N THR A 111 7.49 -7.58 18.39
CA THR A 111 6.88 -6.25 18.19
C THR A 111 7.79 -5.34 17.37
N LYS A 112 7.18 -4.47 16.57
CA LYS A 112 7.87 -3.37 15.86
C LYS A 112 7.75 -2.04 16.59
N VAL A 113 7.21 -2.05 17.80
CA VAL A 113 7.23 -0.90 18.72
C VAL A 113 8.32 -1.14 19.75
N ASN A 114 9.42 -0.40 19.62
CA ASN A 114 10.62 -0.55 20.43
C ASN A 114 10.72 0.60 21.45
N PHE A 115 10.99 0.29 22.71
CA PHE A 115 11.20 1.29 23.76
C PHE A 115 12.68 1.45 24.08
N VAL A 116 13.16 2.69 24.02
CA VAL A 116 14.55 3.05 24.35
C VAL A 116 14.56 3.97 25.56
N LYS A 117 14.94 3.41 26.70
CA LYS A 117 15.11 4.18 27.93
C LYS A 117 16.34 5.07 27.85
N ILE A 118 16.16 6.36 27.97
CA ILE A 118 17.25 7.35 27.96
C ILE A 118 17.55 7.82 29.39
N ASN A 119 18.82 7.98 29.69
CA ASN A 119 19.25 8.63 30.93
C ASN A 119 19.38 10.14 30.64
N GLY A 120 18.44 10.91 31.11
CA GLY A 120 18.37 12.35 30.85
C GLY A 120 17.46 13.06 31.84
N VAL A 121 17.41 14.37 31.72
CA VAL A 121 16.64 15.27 32.61
C VAL A 121 15.78 16.18 31.74
N TYR A 122 14.56 16.42 32.18
CA TYR A 122 13.68 17.41 31.60
C TYR A 122 13.95 18.80 32.18
N GLU A 123 14.29 19.77 31.35
CA GLU A 123 14.61 21.16 31.78
C GLU A 123 13.35 21.98 32.06
N LYS A 124 12.63 21.69 33.14
CA LYS A 124 11.34 22.30 33.48
C LYS A 124 11.42 23.82 33.67
N GLY A 125 12.50 24.35 34.26
CA GLY A 125 12.70 25.78 34.54
C GLY A 125 13.44 26.55 33.44
N GLY A 126 13.82 25.91 32.35
CA GLY A 126 14.58 26.46 31.24
C GLY A 126 13.87 26.33 29.90
N LYS A 127 14.51 25.65 28.95
CA LYS A 127 14.01 25.47 27.57
C LYS A 127 12.81 24.52 27.43
N ARG A 128 12.36 23.89 28.52
CA ARG A 128 11.24 22.93 28.53
C ARG A 128 11.42 21.77 27.52
N CYS A 129 12.63 21.25 27.42
CA CYS A 129 12.98 20.17 26.50
C CYS A 129 13.85 19.10 27.17
N ASN A 130 14.07 18.01 26.50
CA ASN A 130 14.92 16.89 26.91
C ASN A 130 16.02 16.69 25.87
N ARG A 131 17.18 17.27 26.12
CA ARG A 131 18.31 17.25 25.21
C ARG A 131 18.85 15.84 24.98
N ALA A 132 18.86 15.00 26.01
CA ALA A 132 19.37 13.63 25.90
C ALA A 132 18.53 12.77 24.95
N GLU A 133 17.19 12.94 24.95
CA GLU A 133 16.31 12.26 23.99
C GLU A 133 16.56 12.78 22.57
N ALA A 134 16.68 14.10 22.37
CA ALA A 134 16.94 14.71 21.07
C ALA A 134 18.26 14.20 20.46
N GLU A 135 19.35 14.18 21.24
CA GLU A 135 20.66 13.67 20.81
C GLU A 135 20.62 12.18 20.46
N ALA A 136 19.86 11.36 21.20
CA ALA A 136 19.70 9.96 20.92
C ALA A 136 18.95 9.72 19.60
N ILE A 137 17.91 10.51 19.31
CA ILE A 137 17.14 10.45 18.06
C ILE A 137 18.03 10.86 16.88
N VAL A 138 18.75 11.97 16.97
CA VAL A 138 19.67 12.42 15.91
C VAL A 138 20.73 11.35 15.62
N LYS A 139 21.28 10.73 16.66
CA LYS A 139 22.22 9.61 16.50
C LYS A 139 21.61 8.41 15.77
N GLU A 140 20.36 8.06 16.03
CA GLU A 140 19.68 6.99 15.32
C GLU A 140 19.44 7.35 13.85
N VAL A 141 19.04 8.61 13.55
CA VAL A 141 18.91 9.09 12.17
C VAL A 141 20.22 8.97 11.43
N VAL A 142 21.32 9.45 12.01
CA VAL A 142 22.67 9.34 11.41
C VAL A 142 23.06 7.88 11.15
N LYS A 143 22.81 7.00 12.10
CA LYS A 143 23.05 5.56 11.94
C LYS A 143 22.28 4.99 10.76
N ARG A 144 20.98 5.32 10.63
CA ARG A 144 20.13 4.84 9.52
C ARG A 144 20.56 5.41 8.17
N LEU A 145 20.94 6.66 8.09
CA LEU A 145 21.44 7.27 6.86
C LEU A 145 22.76 6.63 6.39
N LYS A 146 23.63 6.21 7.32
CA LYS A 146 24.92 5.56 6.99
C LYS A 146 24.79 4.06 6.66
N ASP A 147 23.73 3.42 7.07
CA ASP A 147 23.47 2.00 6.79
C ASP A 147 22.69 1.84 5.47
N GLU A 148 23.25 1.11 4.50
CA GLU A 148 22.66 0.93 3.17
C GLU A 148 21.29 0.25 3.18
N ARG A 149 21.02 -0.61 4.17
CA ARG A 149 19.74 -1.30 4.30
C ARG A 149 18.69 -0.40 4.95
N LEU A 150 19.06 0.27 6.07
CA LEU A 150 18.15 1.11 6.84
C LEU A 150 17.82 2.43 6.14
N ARG A 151 18.74 2.94 5.29
CA ARG A 151 18.55 4.17 4.51
C ARG A 151 17.41 4.10 3.49
N LYS A 152 16.97 2.90 3.12
CA LYS A 152 15.83 2.71 2.20
C LYS A 152 14.49 3.06 2.82
N ASP A 153 14.41 3.07 4.14
CA ASP A 153 13.20 3.36 4.88
C ASP A 153 13.09 4.85 5.17
N SER A 154 11.92 5.43 4.88
CA SER A 154 11.65 6.83 5.17
C SER A 154 11.49 7.05 6.68
N ILE A 155 11.93 8.23 7.17
CA ILE A 155 12.02 8.54 8.59
C ILE A 155 11.15 9.74 8.94
N GLY A 156 10.32 9.60 9.98
CA GLY A 156 9.60 10.69 10.62
C GLY A 156 9.95 10.77 12.10
N ILE A 157 10.04 11.99 12.62
CA ILE A 157 10.30 12.25 14.03
C ILE A 157 9.08 12.97 14.60
N ILE A 158 8.53 12.46 15.70
CA ILE A 158 7.37 13.05 16.38
C ILE A 158 7.75 13.42 17.80
N ALA A 159 7.63 14.68 18.14
CA ALA A 159 7.86 15.22 19.47
C ALA A 159 6.54 15.59 20.15
N PHE A 160 6.48 15.51 21.48
CA PHE A 160 5.26 15.85 22.23
C PHE A 160 5.07 17.35 22.44
N SER A 161 6.09 18.17 22.22
CA SER A 161 6.02 19.62 22.32
C SER A 161 6.76 20.31 21.19
N SER A 162 6.37 21.55 20.87
CA SER A 162 7.04 22.37 19.85
C SER A 162 8.50 22.70 20.25
N THR A 163 8.76 22.93 21.53
CA THR A 163 10.13 23.18 22.00
C THR A 163 11.05 21.96 21.82
N GLN A 164 10.54 20.75 22.02
CA GLN A 164 11.29 19.52 21.76
C GLN A 164 11.48 19.31 20.25
N GLN A 165 10.45 19.61 19.44
CA GLN A 165 10.52 19.58 17.99
C GLN A 165 11.66 20.49 17.49
N THR A 166 11.65 21.78 17.84
CA THR A 166 12.68 22.75 17.42
C THR A 166 14.08 22.31 17.84
N LEU A 167 14.24 21.79 19.07
CA LEU A 167 15.54 21.29 19.52
C LEU A 167 16.05 20.13 18.64
N ILE A 168 15.16 19.21 18.25
CA ILE A 168 15.52 18.08 17.37
C ILE A 168 15.84 18.59 15.97
N GLU A 169 15.05 19.53 15.43
CA GLU A 169 15.29 20.16 14.12
C GLU A 169 16.65 20.83 14.07
N ASP A 170 16.99 21.66 15.06
CA ASP A 170 18.27 22.35 15.15
C ASP A 170 19.44 21.35 15.17
N LEU A 171 19.40 20.37 16.07
CA LEU A 171 20.45 19.36 16.22
C LEU A 171 20.60 18.50 14.97
N LEU A 172 19.50 18.17 14.31
CA LEU A 172 19.51 17.35 13.10
C LEU A 172 20.10 18.14 11.92
N SER A 173 19.67 19.40 11.74
CA SER A 173 20.21 20.29 10.70
C SER A 173 21.72 20.50 10.89
N ASP A 174 22.15 20.88 12.08
CA ASP A 174 23.58 21.07 12.40
C ASP A 174 24.40 19.80 12.09
N THR A 175 23.84 18.62 12.41
CA THR A 175 24.52 17.34 12.22
C THR A 175 24.62 16.98 10.74
N ILE A 176 23.51 17.13 9.97
CA ILE A 176 23.48 16.81 8.53
C ILE A 176 24.38 17.78 7.76
N GLU A 177 24.30 19.08 8.03
CA GLU A 177 25.09 20.11 7.33
C GLU A 177 26.59 19.99 7.61
N SER A 178 26.99 19.45 8.75
CA SER A 178 28.40 19.23 9.10
C SER A 178 29.06 18.08 8.35
N ASP A 179 28.28 17.16 7.73
CA ASP A 179 28.76 15.94 7.06
C ASP A 179 28.16 15.87 5.64
N LYS A 180 29.01 16.07 4.61
CA LYS A 180 28.59 16.07 3.19
C LYS A 180 27.95 14.76 2.74
N GLU A 181 28.38 13.62 3.29
CA GLU A 181 27.77 12.34 2.97
C GLU A 181 26.36 12.25 3.54
N LEU A 182 26.16 12.73 4.77
CA LEU A 182 24.82 12.76 5.38
C LEU A 182 23.87 13.68 4.61
N THR A 183 24.34 14.85 4.16
CA THR A 183 23.58 15.76 3.31
C THR A 183 23.14 15.06 2.05
N GLN A 184 24.07 14.40 1.34
CA GLN A 184 23.76 13.67 0.11
C GLN A 184 22.77 12.53 0.34
N TYR A 185 22.90 11.79 1.45
CA TYR A 185 21.97 10.71 1.78
C TYR A 185 20.59 11.24 2.12
N ALA A 186 20.49 12.30 2.90
CA ALA A 186 19.22 12.93 3.26
C ALA A 186 18.48 13.48 2.02
N ASP A 187 19.20 14.15 1.11
CA ASP A 187 18.64 14.70 -0.12
C ASP A 187 18.22 13.61 -1.12
N SER A 188 18.82 12.42 -1.06
CA SER A 188 18.49 11.30 -1.94
C SER A 188 17.26 10.51 -1.50
N MET A 189 16.72 10.77 -0.30
CA MET A 189 15.54 10.05 0.19
C MET A 189 14.29 10.39 -0.62
N TYR A 190 13.54 9.36 -1.02
CA TYR A 190 12.28 9.53 -1.77
C TYR A 190 11.23 10.34 -0.97
N GLU A 191 11.13 10.09 0.34
CA GLU A 191 10.31 10.86 1.27
C GLU A 191 11.25 11.61 2.23
N PRO A 192 11.28 12.96 2.23
CA PRO A 192 12.15 13.74 3.12
C PRO A 192 11.89 13.43 4.60
N ILE A 193 12.95 13.52 5.41
CA ILE A 193 12.82 13.41 6.86
C ILE A 193 11.96 14.56 7.34
N PHE A 194 10.98 14.28 8.20
CA PHE A 194 10.24 15.33 8.87
C PHE A 194 10.44 15.28 10.39
N VAL A 195 10.34 16.45 11.01
CA VAL A 195 10.21 16.58 12.47
C VAL A 195 8.90 17.34 12.74
N LYS A 196 7.97 16.72 13.46
CA LYS A 196 6.65 17.28 13.73
C LYS A 196 6.26 17.09 15.18
N ASN A 197 5.29 17.87 15.66
CA ASN A 197 4.71 17.65 16.98
C ASN A 197 3.32 17.00 16.89
N LEU A 198 2.70 16.74 18.05
CA LEU A 198 1.40 16.07 18.13
C LEU A 198 0.27 16.84 17.43
N GLU A 199 0.38 18.15 17.24
CA GLU A 199 -0.68 18.98 16.66
C GLU A 199 -0.65 19.01 15.13
N ASN A 200 0.51 18.74 14.51
CA ASN A 200 0.70 18.90 13.06
C ASN A 200 1.14 17.63 12.32
N VAL A 201 1.09 16.46 12.98
CA VAL A 201 1.49 15.19 12.37
C VAL A 201 0.35 14.46 11.65
N GLN A 202 -0.89 14.92 11.75
CA GLN A 202 -2.02 14.30 11.08
C GLN A 202 -1.87 14.37 9.55
N GLY A 203 -2.20 13.28 8.85
CA GLY A 203 -2.03 13.15 7.41
C GLY A 203 -0.66 12.63 6.96
N ASP A 204 0.38 12.73 7.80
CA ASP A 204 1.72 12.23 7.48
C ASP A 204 1.94 10.79 7.94
N GLU A 205 2.84 10.09 7.27
CA GLU A 205 3.27 8.73 7.64
C GLU A 205 4.68 8.49 7.12
N ARG A 206 5.45 7.62 7.77
CA ARG A 206 6.77 7.15 7.31
C ARG A 206 6.96 5.68 7.64
N ASP A 207 7.94 5.06 6.98
CA ASP A 207 8.31 3.68 7.28
C ASP A 207 8.73 3.53 8.74
N VAL A 208 9.55 4.45 9.23
CA VAL A 208 10.04 4.48 10.61
C VAL A 208 9.64 5.78 11.29
N ILE A 209 9.03 5.65 12.46
CA ILE A 209 8.72 6.79 13.34
C ILE A 209 9.59 6.73 14.59
N LEU A 210 10.32 7.83 14.85
CA LEU A 210 11.09 8.05 16.06
C LEU A 210 10.29 9.00 16.97
N PHE A 211 9.88 8.49 18.12
CA PHE A 211 9.03 9.21 19.06
C PHE A 211 9.87 9.82 20.17
N SER A 212 9.81 11.13 20.38
CA SER A 212 10.37 11.81 21.55
C SER A 212 9.26 12.18 22.52
N ILE A 213 9.25 11.55 23.69
CA ILE A 213 8.31 11.94 24.75
C ILE A 213 8.63 13.34 25.26
N GLY A 214 9.92 13.69 25.35
CA GLY A 214 10.41 15.01 25.74
C GLY A 214 10.21 15.36 27.20
N TYR A 215 9.19 14.79 27.85
CA TYR A 215 8.91 14.95 29.27
C TYR A 215 9.62 13.89 30.10
N GLY A 216 9.92 14.21 31.37
CA GLY A 216 10.59 13.27 32.24
C GLY A 216 10.88 13.82 33.62
N PRO A 217 11.76 13.17 34.41
CA PRO A 217 12.19 13.66 35.69
C PRO A 217 13.03 14.96 35.55
N ASP A 218 12.78 15.92 36.43
CA ASP A 218 13.62 17.11 36.60
C ASP A 218 14.92 16.77 37.33
N LEU A 219 15.78 17.79 37.56
CA LEU A 219 17.05 17.64 38.29
C LEU A 219 16.88 17.03 39.70
N ASN A 220 15.70 17.12 40.29
CA ASN A 220 15.38 16.57 41.60
C ASN A 220 14.70 15.18 41.50
N GLY A 221 14.60 14.60 40.27
CA GLY A 221 13.94 13.32 40.01
C GLY A 221 12.41 13.40 40.05
N LYS A 222 11.81 14.58 40.11
CA LYS A 222 10.35 14.76 40.15
C LYS A 222 9.78 14.83 38.74
N ILE A 223 8.73 14.01 38.46
CA ILE A 223 7.99 14.02 37.21
C ILE A 223 6.73 14.90 37.37
N SER A 224 6.53 15.81 36.44
CA SER A 224 5.31 16.62 36.34
C SER A 224 4.23 15.83 35.62
N MET A 225 2.98 15.87 36.08
CA MET A 225 1.83 15.29 35.40
C MET A 225 1.22 16.22 34.34
N ASN A 226 1.92 17.28 33.99
CA ASN A 226 1.57 18.13 32.85
C ASN A 226 2.39 17.72 31.62
N PHE A 227 1.72 17.15 30.64
CA PHE A 227 2.26 16.68 29.36
C PHE A 227 1.73 17.54 28.20
N GLY A 228 1.53 18.82 28.44
CA GLY A 228 1.12 19.78 27.41
C GLY A 228 -0.19 19.42 26.72
N PRO A 229 -0.17 19.21 25.38
CA PRO A 229 -1.37 18.94 24.61
C PRO A 229 -2.17 17.72 25.08
N LEU A 230 -1.53 16.72 25.69
CA LEU A 230 -2.21 15.53 26.18
C LEU A 230 -3.10 15.78 27.41
N ASN A 231 -2.85 16.84 28.17
CA ASN A 231 -3.69 17.19 29.31
C ASN A 231 -4.97 17.92 28.90
N LYS A 232 -5.02 18.46 27.67
CA LYS A 232 -6.19 19.17 27.13
C LYS A 232 -7.31 18.18 26.70
N VAL A 233 -8.50 18.69 26.49
CA VAL A 233 -9.62 17.92 25.89
C VAL A 233 -9.18 17.45 24.50
N GLY A 234 -9.47 16.19 24.14
CA GLY A 234 -9.02 15.62 22.89
C GLY A 234 -7.53 15.19 22.87
N GLY A 235 -6.84 15.22 24.01
CA GLY A 235 -5.45 14.75 24.13
C GLY A 235 -5.27 13.28 23.72
N GLU A 236 -6.29 12.44 23.99
CA GLU A 236 -6.33 11.05 23.53
C GLU A 236 -6.35 10.90 22.01
N ARG A 237 -7.01 11.83 21.30
CA ARG A 237 -7.06 11.84 19.83
C ARG A 237 -5.71 12.21 19.23
N ARG A 238 -5.00 13.19 19.83
CA ARG A 238 -3.64 13.55 19.43
C ARG A 238 -2.67 12.39 19.56
N LEU A 239 -2.76 11.67 20.65
CA LEU A 239 -1.94 10.48 20.87
C LEU A 239 -2.28 9.38 19.86
N ASN A 240 -3.58 9.09 19.65
CA ASN A 240 -4.03 8.10 18.68
C ASN A 240 -3.50 8.39 17.27
N VAL A 241 -3.60 9.64 16.81
CA VAL A 241 -3.05 10.06 15.52
C VAL A 241 -1.56 9.76 15.47
N ALA A 242 -0.79 10.21 16.47
CA ALA A 242 0.64 10.10 16.46
C ALA A 242 1.14 8.64 16.47
N VAL A 243 0.58 7.78 17.34
CA VAL A 243 1.02 6.37 17.48
C VAL A 243 0.59 5.47 16.32
N SER A 244 -0.21 5.98 15.37
CA SER A 244 -0.63 5.26 14.16
C SER A 244 0.10 5.70 12.87
N ARG A 245 1.21 6.46 12.97
CA ARG A 245 1.93 7.04 11.81
C ARG A 245 3.03 6.15 11.23
N ALA A 246 3.43 5.10 11.93
CA ALA A 246 4.48 4.19 11.47
C ALA A 246 3.93 3.12 10.49
N ARG A 247 4.63 2.91 9.37
CA ARG A 247 4.33 1.82 8.43
C ARG A 247 5.06 0.52 8.77
N LYS A 248 6.34 0.60 9.24
CA LYS A 248 7.19 -0.58 9.49
C LYS A 248 7.71 -0.69 10.90
N GLU A 249 8.14 0.41 11.51
CA GLU A 249 8.78 0.41 12.82
C GLU A 249 8.50 1.71 13.59
N MET A 250 8.35 1.60 14.90
CA MET A 250 8.28 2.73 15.82
C MET A 250 9.30 2.55 16.93
N ILE A 251 10.10 3.59 17.20
CA ILE A 251 11.05 3.62 18.30
C ILE A 251 10.70 4.76 19.24
N VAL A 252 10.39 4.42 20.48
CA VAL A 252 9.95 5.37 21.52
C VAL A 252 11.12 5.69 22.44
N TYR A 253 11.60 6.92 22.37
CA TYR A 253 12.65 7.46 23.24
C TYR A 253 12.02 8.16 24.43
N SER A 254 12.36 7.73 25.65
CA SER A 254 11.80 8.32 26.85
C SER A 254 12.77 8.25 28.03
N THR A 255 12.79 9.31 28.85
CA THR A 255 13.50 9.33 30.12
C THR A 255 12.63 8.86 31.29
N MET A 256 11.36 8.51 31.04
CA MET A 256 10.45 7.95 32.04
C MET A 256 9.78 6.67 31.51
N THR A 257 9.14 5.91 32.40
CA THR A 257 8.35 4.71 32.08
C THR A 257 6.87 4.95 32.39
N GLY A 258 5.98 4.12 31.83
CA GLY A 258 4.54 4.20 32.12
C GLY A 258 4.21 4.07 33.60
N SER A 259 4.96 3.24 34.33
CA SER A 259 4.78 3.03 35.77
C SER A 259 5.00 4.32 36.63
N GLN A 260 5.73 5.29 36.11
CA GLN A 260 6.01 6.56 36.79
C GLN A 260 4.89 7.60 36.59
N ILE A 261 3.91 7.35 35.74
CA ILE A 261 2.74 8.22 35.53
C ILE A 261 1.66 7.86 36.56
N ASN A 262 1.35 8.82 37.44
CA ASN A 262 0.36 8.65 38.50
C ASN A 262 -1.00 9.22 38.07
N LEU A 263 -1.92 8.37 37.68
CA LEU A 263 -3.27 8.75 37.22
C LEU A 263 -4.15 9.33 38.32
N ASN A 264 -3.83 9.14 39.62
CA ASN A 264 -4.58 9.76 40.72
C ASN A 264 -4.48 11.29 40.71
N ASN A 265 -3.46 11.85 40.03
CA ASN A 265 -3.21 13.27 39.96
C ASN A 265 -3.73 13.92 38.67
N THR A 266 -4.41 13.18 37.79
CA THR A 266 -4.96 13.69 36.55
C THR A 266 -6.23 12.92 36.17
N LYS A 267 -7.15 13.61 35.47
CA LYS A 267 -8.35 13.00 34.88
C LYS A 267 -8.29 12.99 33.34
N SER A 268 -7.13 13.35 32.78
CA SER A 268 -6.96 13.45 31.34
C SER A 268 -6.84 12.08 30.70
N LYS A 269 -7.74 11.78 29.75
CA LYS A 269 -7.70 10.55 28.93
C LYS A 269 -6.42 10.48 28.08
N GLY A 270 -5.89 11.62 27.63
CA GLY A 270 -4.63 11.65 26.88
C GLY A 270 -3.43 11.22 27.73
N VAL A 271 -3.41 11.57 29.04
CA VAL A 271 -2.34 11.14 29.96
C VAL A 271 -2.50 9.66 30.34
N GLU A 272 -3.75 9.19 30.49
CA GLU A 272 -4.05 7.75 30.67
C GLU A 272 -3.58 6.94 29.47
N GLY A 273 -3.94 7.36 28.26
CA GLY A 273 -3.47 6.73 27.02
C GLY A 273 -1.93 6.73 26.90
N LEU A 274 -1.25 7.83 27.26
CA LEU A 274 0.21 7.87 27.28
C LEU A 274 0.82 6.83 28.23
N LYS A 275 0.25 6.68 29.42
CA LYS A 275 0.70 5.65 30.38
C LYS A 275 0.56 4.26 29.77
N HIS A 276 -0.60 3.94 29.21
CA HIS A 276 -0.85 2.65 28.59
C HIS A 276 0.05 2.39 27.37
N PHE A 277 0.31 3.43 26.56
CA PHE A 277 1.23 3.34 25.43
C PHE A 277 2.67 3.08 25.84
N LEU A 278 3.18 3.77 26.88
CA LEU A 278 4.53 3.53 27.40
C LEU A 278 4.63 2.12 28.01
N ASP A 279 3.61 1.68 28.76
CA ASP A 279 3.56 0.32 29.31
C ASP A 279 3.56 -0.73 28.18
N TYR A 280 2.84 -0.46 27.08
CA TYR A 280 2.82 -1.32 25.88
C TYR A 280 4.20 -1.39 25.21
N ALA A 281 4.82 -0.24 24.95
CA ALA A 281 6.13 -0.17 24.30
C ALA A 281 7.25 -0.80 25.16
N GLU A 282 7.21 -0.59 26.48
CA GLU A 282 8.22 -1.11 27.42
C GLU A 282 8.15 -2.64 27.55
N LYS A 283 6.93 -3.20 27.65
CA LYS A 283 6.75 -4.64 27.84
C LYS A 283 7.00 -5.45 26.57
N GLN A 284 6.95 -4.80 25.40
CA GLN A 284 7.09 -5.46 24.09
C GLN A 284 6.16 -6.69 23.93
N MET A 285 5.10 -6.74 24.72
CA MET A 285 4.11 -7.80 24.64
C MET A 285 3.07 -7.40 23.60
N LEU A 286 2.94 -8.21 22.57
CA LEU A 286 1.72 -8.20 21.76
C LEU A 286 0.56 -8.42 22.72
N PHE A 287 -0.54 -7.67 22.59
CA PHE A 287 -1.76 -7.98 23.30
C PHE A 287 -2.14 -9.41 22.89
N GLU A 288 -1.80 -10.40 23.73
CA GLU A 288 -2.47 -11.67 23.64
C GLU A 288 -3.95 -11.36 23.86
N ALA A 289 -4.72 -11.45 22.80
CA ALA A 289 -6.14 -11.33 22.89
C ALA A 289 -6.60 -12.30 23.99
N THR A 290 -7.05 -11.75 25.11
CA THR A 290 -7.57 -12.53 26.23
C THR A 290 -8.93 -13.11 25.81
N ARG A 291 -8.95 -13.84 24.73
CA ARG A 291 -10.01 -14.75 24.34
C ARG A 291 -9.57 -16.15 24.76
N MET A 292 -9.63 -16.40 26.06
CA MET A 292 -9.71 -17.76 26.58
C MET A 292 -11.01 -18.41 26.08
N ASN A 293 -11.00 -18.89 24.86
CA ASN A 293 -11.92 -19.92 24.42
C ASN A 293 -11.17 -21.24 24.44
N VAL A 294 -10.92 -21.73 25.65
CA VAL A 294 -10.50 -23.10 25.91
C VAL A 294 -11.74 -23.97 25.75
N THR A 295 -11.67 -25.00 24.92
CA THR A 295 -12.23 -26.36 25.15
C THR A 295 -12.85 -27.09 23.95
N THR A 296 -12.54 -26.74 22.70
CA THR A 296 -12.90 -27.67 21.60
C THR A 296 -11.74 -27.94 20.62
N GLU A 297 -10.52 -27.69 21.04
CA GLU A 297 -9.35 -27.49 20.16
C GLU A 297 -8.76 -28.75 19.52
N LYS A 298 -8.99 -29.94 20.05
CA LYS A 298 -8.35 -31.15 19.51
C LYS A 298 -8.92 -31.67 18.19
N LEU A 299 -10.10 -31.20 17.81
CA LEU A 299 -10.83 -31.69 16.62
C LEU A 299 -10.87 -30.70 15.45
N SER A 300 -10.28 -29.51 15.60
CA SER A 300 -10.30 -28.53 14.50
C SER A 300 -9.43 -29.00 13.32
N ILE A 301 -9.84 -28.65 12.09
CA ILE A 301 -9.07 -28.99 10.88
C ILE A 301 -7.68 -28.36 10.94
N GLN A 302 -7.56 -27.14 11.48
CA GLN A 302 -6.29 -26.44 11.65
C GLN A 302 -5.30 -27.29 12.45
N ASN A 303 -5.75 -27.84 13.60
CA ASN A 303 -4.91 -28.66 14.47
C ASN A 303 -4.56 -30.02 13.86
N GLN A 304 -5.45 -30.60 13.07
CA GLN A 304 -5.17 -31.85 12.32
C GLN A 304 -4.08 -31.62 11.27
N ILE A 305 -4.18 -30.54 10.47
CA ILE A 305 -3.16 -30.16 9.48
C ILE A 305 -1.84 -29.83 10.18
N ALA A 306 -1.88 -29.05 11.25
CA ALA A 306 -0.69 -28.71 12.03
C ALA A 306 0.03 -29.95 12.55
N THR A 307 -0.71 -30.89 13.16
CA THR A 307 -0.16 -32.17 13.64
C THR A 307 0.45 -33.01 12.52
N ALA A 308 -0.21 -33.07 11.36
CA ALA A 308 0.31 -33.81 10.22
C ALA A 308 1.60 -33.19 9.64
N LEU A 309 1.69 -31.86 9.58
CA LEU A 309 2.91 -31.15 9.16
C LEU A 309 4.04 -31.27 10.19
N GLN A 310 3.72 -31.26 11.49
CA GLN A 310 4.69 -31.54 12.56
C GLN A 310 5.24 -32.97 12.45
N GLY A 311 4.39 -33.94 12.11
CA GLY A 311 4.80 -35.32 11.81
C GLY A 311 5.74 -35.46 10.60
N LYS A 312 5.75 -34.45 9.70
CA LYS A 312 6.70 -34.33 8.56
C LYS A 312 7.97 -33.55 8.91
N GLY A 313 8.10 -33.04 10.14
CA GLY A 313 9.27 -32.31 10.63
C GLY A 313 9.22 -30.78 10.46
N PHE A 314 8.06 -30.20 10.15
CA PHE A 314 7.90 -28.75 10.07
C PHE A 314 7.38 -28.15 11.38
N ASN A 315 7.90 -26.99 11.77
CA ASN A 315 7.35 -26.23 12.87
C ASN A 315 6.18 -25.39 12.37
N VAL A 316 5.03 -25.47 13.04
CA VAL A 316 3.81 -24.76 12.64
C VAL A 316 3.14 -24.11 13.83
N LYS A 317 2.45 -23.00 13.58
CA LYS A 317 1.55 -22.35 14.52
C LYS A 317 0.17 -22.21 13.87
N THR A 318 -0.86 -22.16 14.70
CA THR A 318 -2.26 -21.99 14.27
C THR A 318 -2.81 -20.66 14.73
N GLU A 319 -3.83 -20.13 14.01
CA GLU A 319 -4.57 -18.92 14.38
C GLU A 319 -3.68 -17.68 14.53
N ILE A 320 -2.82 -17.42 13.53
CA ILE A 320 -1.92 -16.28 13.52
C ILE A 320 -2.68 -14.98 13.18
N GLY A 321 -2.58 -13.98 14.04
CA GLY A 321 -3.20 -12.67 13.90
C GLY A 321 -3.78 -12.17 15.22
N LEU A 322 -3.86 -10.84 15.39
CA LEU A 322 -4.34 -10.16 16.59
C LEU A 322 -5.82 -9.73 16.51
N SER A 323 -6.38 -9.66 15.30
CA SER A 323 -7.76 -9.24 15.03
C SER A 323 -8.68 -10.43 14.68
N ASP A 324 -9.86 -10.13 14.15
CA ASP A 324 -10.80 -11.14 13.67
C ASP A 324 -10.31 -11.89 12.43
N PHE A 325 -9.41 -11.27 11.64
CA PHE A 325 -8.74 -11.98 10.56
C PHE A 325 -7.53 -12.76 11.10
N LYS A 326 -7.48 -14.04 10.77
CA LYS A 326 -6.36 -14.92 11.16
C LYS A 326 -5.95 -15.80 9.99
N ILE A 327 -4.66 -16.13 9.95
CA ILE A 327 -4.15 -17.23 9.13
C ILE A 327 -4.35 -18.52 9.93
N ASP A 328 -5.06 -19.47 9.37
CA ASP A 328 -5.47 -20.69 10.07
C ASP A 328 -4.27 -21.54 10.50
N VAL A 329 -3.29 -21.74 9.61
CA VAL A 329 -2.04 -22.47 9.91
C VAL A 329 -0.88 -21.75 9.24
N ALA A 330 0.18 -21.47 9.98
CA ALA A 330 1.40 -20.88 9.47
C ALA A 330 2.60 -21.80 9.69
N VAL A 331 3.37 -22.01 8.64
CA VAL A 331 4.59 -22.82 8.68
C VAL A 331 5.78 -21.90 8.93
N ILE A 332 6.54 -22.18 9.98
CA ILE A 332 7.76 -21.44 10.32
C ILE A 332 8.84 -21.78 9.30
N ASP A 333 9.61 -20.77 8.87
CA ASP A 333 10.71 -20.98 7.94
C ASP A 333 11.80 -21.85 8.59
N PRO A 334 12.16 -23.00 8.02
CA PRO A 334 13.18 -23.88 8.60
C PRO A 334 14.56 -23.23 8.73
N ARG A 335 14.81 -22.13 8.03
CA ARG A 335 16.10 -21.40 8.02
C ARG A 335 16.11 -20.22 8.99
N ASP A 336 14.94 -19.62 9.22
CA ASP A 336 14.76 -18.48 10.12
C ASP A 336 13.50 -18.66 10.97
N GLU A 337 13.69 -19.14 12.18
CA GLU A 337 12.60 -19.41 13.14
C GLU A 337 11.80 -18.13 13.51
N SER A 338 12.28 -16.94 13.17
CA SER A 338 11.58 -15.69 13.43
C SER A 338 10.54 -15.34 12.35
N ASN A 339 10.54 -16.06 11.22
CA ASN A 339 9.68 -15.81 10.08
C ASN A 339 8.80 -17.02 9.73
N TYR A 340 7.67 -16.74 9.07
CA TYR A 340 6.85 -17.77 8.44
C TYR A 340 7.14 -17.83 6.94
N ILE A 341 7.23 -19.05 6.40
CA ILE A 341 7.46 -19.30 4.97
C ILE A 341 6.16 -19.46 4.19
N LEU A 342 5.10 -19.99 4.83
CA LEU A 342 3.82 -20.29 4.18
C LEU A 342 2.66 -20.11 5.15
N GLY A 343 1.59 -19.44 4.70
CA GLY A 343 0.30 -19.36 5.37
C GLY A 343 -0.75 -20.20 4.67
N LEU A 344 -1.50 -20.99 5.43
CA LEU A 344 -2.63 -21.76 4.93
C LEU A 344 -3.93 -21.10 5.37
N LEU A 345 -4.82 -20.86 4.42
CA LEU A 345 -6.15 -20.32 4.63
C LEU A 345 -7.18 -21.44 4.42
N LEU A 346 -8.02 -21.67 5.39
CA LEU A 346 -9.09 -22.66 5.32
C LEU A 346 -10.45 -21.99 5.02
N ASP A 347 -11.44 -22.81 4.65
CA ASP A 347 -12.85 -22.41 4.54
C ASP A 347 -13.57 -22.47 5.90
N GLY A 348 -12.86 -22.06 6.96
CA GLY A 348 -13.33 -22.05 8.34
C GLY A 348 -14.08 -20.77 8.73
N GLU A 349 -14.00 -20.40 10.01
CA GLU A 349 -14.76 -19.29 10.59
C GLU A 349 -14.42 -17.94 9.94
N THR A 350 -13.14 -17.63 9.76
CA THR A 350 -12.68 -16.40 9.10
C THR A 350 -13.25 -16.29 7.68
N TYR A 351 -13.26 -17.40 6.93
CA TYR A 351 -13.80 -17.45 5.57
C TYR A 351 -15.32 -17.23 5.55
N LEU A 352 -16.06 -17.86 6.47
CA LEU A 352 -17.52 -17.78 6.54
C LEU A 352 -18.01 -16.41 7.01
N ASN A 353 -17.29 -15.78 7.94
CA ASN A 353 -17.62 -14.47 8.48
C ASN A 353 -17.33 -13.31 7.52
N THR A 354 -16.48 -13.53 6.51
CA THR A 354 -16.22 -12.53 5.48
C THR A 354 -17.41 -12.40 4.53
N GLN A 355 -18.02 -11.22 4.46
CA GLN A 355 -19.31 -11.01 3.80
C GLN A 355 -19.28 -11.20 2.29
N THR A 356 -18.19 -10.78 1.61
CA THR A 356 -18.15 -10.81 0.15
C THR A 356 -17.14 -11.81 -0.39
N THR A 357 -17.47 -12.45 -1.51
CA THR A 357 -16.52 -13.33 -2.24
C THR A 357 -15.29 -12.56 -2.70
N ARG A 358 -15.45 -11.30 -3.12
CA ARG A 358 -14.34 -10.44 -3.51
C ARG A 358 -13.32 -10.27 -2.37
N ASP A 359 -13.80 -10.03 -1.15
CA ASP A 359 -12.92 -9.86 -0.01
C ASP A 359 -12.16 -11.16 0.31
N ARG A 360 -12.84 -12.30 0.27
CA ARG A 360 -12.26 -13.62 0.55
C ARG A 360 -11.21 -14.05 -0.47
N GLU A 361 -11.53 -13.88 -1.77
CA GLU A 361 -10.74 -14.49 -2.84
C GLU A 361 -9.73 -13.53 -3.49
N ILE A 362 -9.94 -12.22 -3.38
CA ILE A 362 -9.09 -11.22 -4.04
C ILE A 362 -8.41 -10.32 -3.02
N VAL A 363 -9.18 -9.66 -2.13
CA VAL A 363 -8.61 -8.58 -1.32
C VAL A 363 -7.73 -9.13 -0.20
N GLN A 364 -8.22 -10.09 0.60
CA GLN A 364 -7.43 -10.71 1.67
C GLN A 364 -6.12 -11.34 1.15
N PRO A 365 -6.13 -12.19 0.10
CA PRO A 365 -4.88 -12.71 -0.46
C PRO A 365 -3.94 -11.63 -0.97
N SER A 366 -4.47 -10.55 -1.58
CA SER A 366 -3.64 -9.44 -2.07
C SER A 366 -2.98 -8.65 -0.94
N VAL A 367 -3.70 -8.43 0.18
CA VAL A 367 -3.14 -7.77 1.36
C VAL A 367 -2.02 -8.63 1.97
N LEU A 368 -2.28 -9.92 2.18
CA LEU A 368 -1.27 -10.84 2.71
C LEU A 368 -0.02 -10.90 1.86
N LYS A 369 -0.19 -10.90 0.52
CA LYS A 369 0.95 -10.84 -0.38
C LYS A 369 1.77 -9.57 -0.21
N ASN A 370 1.11 -8.39 -0.12
CA ASN A 370 1.81 -7.14 0.10
C ASN A 370 2.55 -7.10 1.46
N LEU A 371 2.17 -8.00 2.38
CA LEU A 371 2.85 -8.29 3.64
C LEU A 371 3.87 -9.42 3.53
N ASN A 372 4.27 -9.80 2.30
CA ASN A 372 5.26 -10.84 1.98
C ASN A 372 4.86 -12.28 2.34
N TRP A 373 3.56 -12.56 2.52
CA TRP A 373 3.10 -13.91 2.73
C TRP A 373 3.05 -14.71 1.42
N ASN A 374 3.59 -15.92 1.45
CA ASN A 374 3.16 -16.97 0.55
C ASN A 374 1.92 -17.61 1.16
N VAL A 375 0.80 -17.64 0.42
CA VAL A 375 -0.45 -18.20 0.93
C VAL A 375 -0.95 -19.31 0.02
N ALA A 376 -1.51 -20.34 0.64
CA ALA A 376 -2.22 -21.41 -0.07
C ALA A 376 -3.58 -21.66 0.60
N ARG A 377 -4.60 -21.98 -0.20
CA ARG A 377 -5.92 -22.33 0.31
C ARG A 377 -6.06 -23.84 0.41
N VAL A 378 -6.60 -24.31 1.53
CA VAL A 378 -6.93 -25.70 1.78
C VAL A 378 -8.42 -25.79 2.07
N TRP A 379 -9.14 -26.52 1.21
CA TRP A 379 -10.57 -26.75 1.39
C TRP A 379 -10.81 -27.91 2.36
N SER A 380 -11.72 -27.73 3.29
CA SER A 380 -12.10 -28.77 4.26
C SER A 380 -12.56 -30.05 3.59
N VAL A 381 -13.27 -29.94 2.46
CA VAL A 381 -13.72 -31.10 1.64
C VAL A 381 -12.54 -31.90 1.12
N ASP A 382 -11.47 -31.26 0.65
CA ASP A 382 -10.28 -31.96 0.14
C ASP A 382 -9.52 -32.63 1.28
N TRP A 383 -9.41 -31.93 2.42
CA TRP A 383 -8.84 -32.50 3.64
C TRP A 383 -9.54 -33.78 4.09
N PHE A 384 -10.88 -33.77 4.17
CA PHE A 384 -11.62 -34.95 4.61
C PHE A 384 -11.59 -36.10 3.62
N LYS A 385 -11.51 -35.82 2.30
CA LYS A 385 -11.46 -36.88 1.27
C LYS A 385 -10.07 -37.50 1.13
N GLN A 386 -9.00 -36.70 1.14
CA GLN A 386 -7.65 -37.13 0.76
C GLN A 386 -6.57 -36.40 1.57
N PRO A 387 -6.50 -36.57 2.90
CA PRO A 387 -5.59 -35.81 3.75
C PRO A 387 -4.11 -36.00 3.38
N ASP A 388 -3.72 -37.23 3.00
CA ASP A 388 -2.33 -37.52 2.61
C ASP A 388 -1.90 -36.78 1.34
N ILE A 389 -2.79 -36.62 0.38
CA ILE A 389 -2.50 -35.88 -0.87
C ILE A 389 -2.37 -34.41 -0.55
N VAL A 390 -3.26 -33.85 0.28
CA VAL A 390 -3.20 -32.44 0.70
C VAL A 390 -1.88 -32.16 1.40
N ILE A 391 -1.49 -33.00 2.38
CA ILE A 391 -0.23 -32.82 3.12
C ILE A 391 0.98 -32.92 2.19
N ASN A 392 1.04 -33.89 1.29
CA ASN A 392 2.17 -34.02 0.38
C ASN A 392 2.30 -32.78 -0.54
N ARG A 393 1.20 -32.25 -1.05
CA ARG A 393 1.19 -30.99 -1.85
C ARG A 393 1.69 -29.79 -1.05
N ILE A 394 1.30 -29.67 0.23
CA ILE A 394 1.80 -28.62 1.11
C ILE A 394 3.31 -28.76 1.33
N VAL A 395 3.78 -29.97 1.60
CA VAL A 395 5.22 -30.29 1.78
C VAL A 395 6.02 -29.95 0.52
N ASP A 396 5.52 -30.32 -0.66
CA ASP A 396 6.15 -30.00 -1.95
C ASP A 396 6.24 -28.49 -2.15
N LEU A 397 5.18 -27.75 -1.80
CA LEU A 397 5.18 -26.29 -1.87
C LEU A 397 6.19 -25.67 -0.92
N ILE A 398 6.28 -26.14 0.35
CA ILE A 398 7.27 -25.65 1.30
C ILE A 398 8.69 -25.88 0.78
N ASN A 399 8.98 -27.10 0.31
CA ASN A 399 10.29 -27.45 -0.24
C ASN A 399 10.66 -26.59 -1.45
N LYS A 400 9.69 -26.28 -2.32
CA LYS A 400 9.88 -25.39 -3.44
C LYS A 400 10.24 -23.97 -2.98
N LEU A 401 9.50 -23.39 -2.02
CA LEU A 401 9.75 -22.07 -1.48
C LEU A 401 11.13 -21.98 -0.80
N VAL A 402 11.54 -23.01 -0.05
CA VAL A 402 12.87 -23.09 0.54
C VAL A 402 13.97 -23.08 -0.54
N ASN A 403 13.78 -23.81 -1.65
CA ASN A 403 14.77 -23.89 -2.72
C ASN A 403 14.82 -22.61 -3.59
N GLU A 404 13.69 -21.96 -3.86
CA GLU A 404 13.64 -20.71 -4.63
C GLU A 404 14.42 -19.59 -3.91
N GLN A 405 14.29 -19.46 -2.60
CA GLN A 405 15.02 -18.46 -1.82
C GLN A 405 16.52 -18.77 -1.64
N ASN A 406 16.93 -20.05 -1.63
CA ASN A 406 18.34 -20.43 -1.62
C ASN A 406 19.05 -19.99 -2.94
N ASN A 407 18.35 -20.05 -4.07
CA ASN A 407 18.89 -19.62 -5.35
C ASN A 407 19.01 -18.08 -5.45
N GLU A 408 18.18 -17.32 -4.72
CA GLU A 408 18.29 -15.87 -4.65
C GLU A 408 19.47 -15.42 -3.77
N GLU A 409 19.82 -16.15 -2.73
CA GLU A 409 20.97 -15.84 -1.87
C GLU A 409 22.33 -16.14 -2.56
N GLU A 410 22.39 -17.15 -3.43
CA GLU A 410 23.61 -17.45 -4.21
C GLU A 410 23.87 -16.45 -5.36
N THR A 411 22.83 -15.72 -5.82
CA THR A 411 22.94 -14.72 -6.92
C THR A 411 23.18 -13.30 -6.46
N VAL A 412 23.21 -13.00 -5.16
CA VAL A 412 23.44 -11.65 -4.59
C VAL A 412 24.92 -11.24 -4.56
N SER A 413 25.80 -11.83 -5.38
CA SER A 413 27.16 -11.27 -5.57
C SER A 413 27.35 -10.41 -6.82
N GLU A 414 26.35 -10.21 -7.67
CA GLU A 414 26.42 -9.23 -8.76
C GLU A 414 25.02 -8.74 -9.17
N THR A 415 24.86 -7.39 -9.11
CA THR A 415 23.79 -6.56 -9.72
C THR A 415 22.37 -6.66 -9.17
N VAL A 416 21.94 -5.55 -8.59
CA VAL A 416 20.53 -5.24 -8.28
C VAL A 416 19.74 -5.09 -9.58
N PRO A 417 18.66 -5.87 -9.76
CA PRO A 417 17.46 -5.36 -10.37
C PRO A 417 16.25 -5.51 -9.42
N SER A 418 15.53 -4.42 -9.29
CA SER A 418 14.20 -4.40 -8.68
C SER A 418 13.23 -5.25 -9.52
N GLU A 419 12.99 -6.49 -9.16
CA GLU A 419 11.92 -7.28 -9.76
C GLU A 419 10.75 -7.46 -8.80
N GLN A 420 9.62 -6.97 -9.29
CA GLN A 420 8.29 -7.25 -8.77
C GLN A 420 8.01 -8.74 -8.90
N SER A 421 8.07 -9.47 -7.79
CA SER A 421 7.69 -10.88 -7.76
C SER A 421 6.19 -11.04 -7.99
N SER A 422 5.85 -11.75 -9.07
CA SER A 422 4.51 -12.12 -9.44
C SER A 422 3.91 -13.15 -8.49
N ILE A 423 2.66 -12.95 -8.10
CA ILE A 423 1.91 -13.82 -7.19
C ILE A 423 1.55 -15.16 -7.83
N LYS A 424 1.80 -16.23 -7.13
CA LYS A 424 1.11 -17.48 -7.36
C LYS A 424 0.21 -17.78 -6.17
N SER A 425 -1.09 -17.49 -6.30
CA SER A 425 -2.10 -18.06 -5.40
C SER A 425 -2.36 -19.49 -5.86
N PHE A 426 -2.17 -20.46 -4.99
CA PHE A 426 -2.51 -21.85 -5.26
C PHE A 426 -3.78 -22.22 -4.51
N SER A 427 -4.85 -22.52 -5.23
CA SER A 427 -5.96 -23.30 -4.70
C SER A 427 -5.63 -24.78 -4.87
N VAL A 428 -5.72 -25.55 -3.80
CA VAL A 428 -5.63 -27.01 -3.85
C VAL A 428 -7.02 -27.52 -4.22
N SER A 429 -7.33 -27.67 -5.50
CA SER A 429 -8.56 -28.33 -5.94
C SER A 429 -8.26 -29.73 -6.46
N SER A 430 -9.11 -30.68 -6.09
CA SER A 430 -9.12 -32.03 -6.59
C SER A 430 -9.83 -32.08 -7.93
N GLU A 431 -9.21 -31.64 -9.00
CA GLU A 431 -9.63 -32.03 -10.36
C GLU A 431 -8.41 -32.06 -11.27
N GLU A 432 -8.00 -33.26 -11.63
CA GLU A 432 -7.46 -33.54 -12.96
C GLU A 432 -8.56 -33.19 -13.96
N VAL A 433 -8.44 -32.10 -14.63
CA VAL A 433 -8.83 -31.67 -15.98
C VAL A 433 -8.84 -30.14 -15.97
N LEU A 434 -7.75 -29.58 -16.39
CA LEU A 434 -7.59 -28.45 -17.30
C LEU A 434 -6.17 -27.89 -17.10
N SER A 435 -5.25 -28.47 -17.83
CA SER A 435 -4.08 -27.75 -18.30
C SER A 435 -4.60 -26.58 -19.12
N ASP A 436 -4.39 -25.38 -18.61
CA ASP A 436 -4.26 -24.12 -19.30
C ASP A 436 -4.76 -23.00 -18.38
N VAL A 437 -3.90 -22.60 -17.42
CA VAL A 437 -3.93 -21.20 -16.97
C VAL A 437 -3.31 -20.43 -18.14
N PRO A 438 -4.07 -19.58 -18.86
CA PRO A 438 -3.49 -18.82 -19.96
C PRO A 438 -2.37 -17.95 -19.41
N GLU A 439 -1.16 -18.12 -19.92
CA GLU A 439 -0.09 -17.16 -19.76
C GLU A 439 -0.65 -15.78 -20.04
N THR A 440 -0.42 -14.82 -19.14
CA THR A 440 -0.83 -13.43 -19.37
C THR A 440 -0.16 -12.97 -20.65
N LYS A 441 -0.97 -12.54 -21.63
CA LYS A 441 -0.50 -12.13 -22.95
C LYS A 441 0.13 -10.73 -22.93
N THR A 442 0.99 -10.46 -21.95
CA THR A 442 1.68 -9.18 -21.79
C THR A 442 3.13 -9.26 -22.22
N SER A 443 3.67 -8.19 -22.76
CA SER A 443 5.10 -8.00 -22.96
C SER A 443 5.47 -6.54 -22.66
N ASP A 444 6.73 -6.33 -22.26
CA ASP A 444 7.24 -4.97 -22.05
C ASP A 444 7.30 -4.20 -23.37
N TYR A 445 7.06 -2.87 -23.29
CA TYR A 445 7.30 -2.00 -24.41
C TYR A 445 8.79 -1.85 -24.64
N PRO A 446 9.29 -1.99 -25.89
CA PRO A 446 10.73 -2.00 -26.18
C PRO A 446 11.41 -0.68 -25.78
N ASP A 447 12.75 -0.72 -25.68
CA ASP A 447 13.55 0.48 -25.46
C ASP A 447 13.45 1.40 -26.68
N ILE A 448 13.14 2.69 -26.43
CA ILE A 448 12.98 3.75 -27.43
C ILE A 448 14.20 4.67 -27.54
N ASN A 449 15.29 4.36 -26.83
CA ASN A 449 16.55 5.06 -26.94
C ASN A 449 17.33 4.55 -28.14
N TYR A 450 17.09 5.14 -29.31
CA TYR A 450 17.75 4.74 -30.55
C TYR A 450 19.13 5.37 -30.67
N PRO A 451 20.16 4.58 -31.05
CA PRO A 451 21.47 5.16 -31.36
C PRO A 451 21.37 6.09 -32.58
N TYR A 452 22.28 7.04 -32.63
CA TYR A 452 22.40 7.89 -33.84
C TYR A 452 22.64 7.02 -35.08
N CYS A 453 21.87 7.25 -36.14
CA CYS A 453 22.04 6.59 -37.43
C CYS A 453 22.09 7.61 -38.56
N ASP A 454 22.92 7.36 -39.55
CA ASP A 454 23.00 8.18 -40.74
C ASP A 454 21.87 7.85 -41.69
N GLY A 455 20.89 8.77 -41.77
CA GLY A 455 19.77 8.68 -42.68
C GLY A 455 18.42 8.28 -42.03
N ILE A 456 17.38 9.01 -42.44
CA ILE A 456 16.00 8.83 -41.91
C ILE A 456 15.41 7.45 -42.24
N ASP A 457 15.76 6.91 -43.42
CA ASP A 457 15.27 5.59 -43.84
C ASP A 457 15.79 4.48 -42.90
N SER A 458 17.09 4.53 -42.53
CA SER A 458 17.68 3.58 -41.57
C SER A 458 17.07 3.73 -40.18
N PHE A 459 16.75 4.96 -39.75
CA PHE A 459 16.08 5.23 -38.51
C PHE A 459 14.66 4.63 -38.49
N ILE A 460 13.89 4.83 -39.55
CA ILE A 460 12.52 4.27 -39.66
C ILE A 460 12.57 2.74 -39.66
N ASP A 461 13.51 2.12 -40.39
CA ASP A 461 13.70 0.68 -40.39
C ASP A 461 13.97 0.13 -38.99
N MET A 462 14.79 0.83 -38.20
CA MET A 462 15.11 0.47 -36.82
C MET A 462 13.88 0.60 -35.90
N VAL A 463 13.13 1.72 -35.99
CA VAL A 463 11.92 1.94 -35.20
C VAL A 463 10.86 0.88 -35.51
N VAL A 464 10.57 0.65 -36.79
CA VAL A 464 9.54 -0.34 -37.18
C VAL A 464 9.95 -1.74 -36.74
N LYS A 465 11.21 -2.14 -36.87
CA LYS A 465 11.69 -3.45 -36.42
C LYS A 465 11.55 -3.63 -34.91
N ASN A 466 11.76 -2.57 -34.13
CA ASN A 466 11.77 -2.62 -32.68
C ASN A 466 10.36 -2.46 -32.06
N GLU A 467 9.56 -1.49 -32.57
CA GLU A 467 8.28 -1.11 -31.97
C GLU A 467 7.04 -1.70 -32.68
N GLN A 468 7.21 -2.56 -33.70
CA GLN A 468 6.07 -3.16 -34.43
C GLN A 468 5.20 -4.06 -33.50
N PRO A 469 3.86 -4.11 -33.73
CA PRO A 469 3.07 -3.23 -34.59
C PRO A 469 3.05 -1.81 -34.03
N ILE A 470 3.26 -0.80 -34.90
CA ILE A 470 3.34 0.60 -34.50
C ILE A 470 2.31 1.44 -35.25
N MET A 471 1.67 2.37 -34.55
CA MET A 471 0.74 3.31 -35.16
C MET A 471 1.48 4.35 -35.99
N TYR A 472 0.92 4.73 -37.13
CA TYR A 472 1.47 5.77 -38.01
C TYR A 472 1.76 7.09 -37.27
N THR A 473 0.83 7.52 -36.40
CA THR A 473 1.02 8.73 -35.58
C THR A 473 2.25 8.63 -34.69
N LEU A 474 2.48 7.47 -34.07
CA LEU A 474 3.63 7.25 -33.20
C LEU A 474 4.92 7.22 -34.00
N LEU A 475 4.93 6.58 -35.16
CA LEU A 475 6.09 6.58 -36.05
C LEU A 475 6.43 8.00 -36.51
N CYS A 476 5.44 8.81 -36.86
CA CYS A 476 5.66 10.22 -37.18
C CYS A 476 6.24 11.01 -36.00
N LYS A 477 5.81 10.73 -34.75
CA LYS A 477 6.39 11.33 -33.54
C LYS A 477 7.86 10.94 -33.36
N ARG A 478 8.24 9.67 -33.60
CA ARG A 478 9.63 9.19 -33.53
C ARG A 478 10.49 9.90 -34.57
N VAL A 479 10.02 9.98 -35.80
CA VAL A 479 10.73 10.68 -36.88
C VAL A 479 10.89 12.18 -36.58
N ALA A 480 9.83 12.84 -36.08
CA ALA A 480 9.92 14.25 -35.68
C ALA A 480 10.98 14.46 -34.58
N SER A 481 10.99 13.58 -33.56
CA SER A 481 12.00 13.62 -32.50
C SER A 481 13.43 13.42 -33.02
N HIS A 482 13.64 12.49 -33.95
CA HIS A 482 14.94 12.25 -34.58
C HIS A 482 15.42 13.46 -35.37
N LEU A 483 14.50 14.20 -36.01
CA LEU A 483 14.78 15.45 -36.73
C LEU A 483 14.92 16.68 -35.80
N ASN A 484 14.88 16.50 -34.47
CA ASN A 484 14.85 17.58 -33.47
C ASN A 484 13.66 18.55 -33.66
N ILE A 485 12.54 18.05 -34.13
CA ILE A 485 11.30 18.81 -34.31
C ILE A 485 10.34 18.47 -33.16
N SER A 486 9.87 19.48 -32.43
CA SER A 486 9.03 19.32 -31.23
C SER A 486 7.60 18.82 -31.51
N ARG A 487 7.13 18.86 -32.77
CA ARG A 487 5.78 18.42 -33.17
C ARG A 487 5.83 17.70 -34.51
N VAL A 488 4.84 16.82 -34.74
CA VAL A 488 4.65 16.19 -36.05
C VAL A 488 4.34 17.27 -37.08
N THR A 489 5.08 17.28 -38.19
CA THR A 489 4.98 18.23 -39.31
C THR A 489 4.76 17.46 -40.61
N SER A 490 4.38 18.21 -41.69
CA SER A 490 4.33 17.64 -43.04
C SER A 490 5.64 16.99 -43.49
N THR A 491 6.77 17.48 -42.98
CA THR A 491 8.09 16.89 -43.24
C THR A 491 8.25 15.50 -42.62
N SER A 492 7.92 15.33 -41.34
CA SER A 492 7.98 14.01 -40.69
C SER A 492 6.98 13.03 -41.30
N GLN A 493 5.79 13.48 -41.66
CA GLN A 493 4.78 12.68 -42.37
C GLN A 493 5.28 12.24 -43.74
N TYR A 494 5.89 13.14 -44.51
CA TYR A 494 6.44 12.82 -45.83
C TYR A 494 7.45 11.69 -45.80
N TYR A 495 8.38 11.70 -44.83
CA TYR A 495 9.36 10.61 -44.70
C TYR A 495 8.71 9.29 -44.34
N VAL A 496 7.73 9.31 -43.45
CA VAL A 496 6.98 8.09 -43.10
C VAL A 496 6.18 7.59 -44.29
N ASP A 497 5.49 8.45 -45.03
CA ASP A 497 4.71 8.08 -46.21
C ASP A 497 5.58 7.47 -47.33
N MET A 498 6.78 7.99 -47.52
CA MET A 498 7.75 7.39 -48.45
C MET A 498 8.21 6.01 -48.00
N ALA A 499 8.42 5.82 -46.70
CA ALA A 499 8.85 4.54 -46.11
C ALA A 499 7.73 3.50 -46.11
N LEU A 500 6.46 3.89 -46.07
CA LEU A 500 5.30 2.96 -46.10
C LEU A 500 5.31 2.00 -47.30
N LYS A 501 5.98 2.36 -48.40
CA LYS A 501 6.15 1.46 -49.56
C LYS A 501 6.93 0.19 -49.26
N LYS A 502 7.70 0.16 -48.18
CA LYS A 502 8.55 -0.97 -47.77
C LYS A 502 7.86 -1.88 -46.75
N TYR A 503 6.78 -1.44 -46.11
CA TYR A 503 6.15 -2.12 -45.00
C TYR A 503 4.72 -2.54 -45.34
N TYR A 504 4.22 -3.54 -44.59
CA TYR A 504 2.82 -3.83 -44.56
C TYR A 504 2.11 -2.84 -43.62
N TYR A 505 0.97 -2.34 -44.05
CA TYR A 505 0.10 -1.52 -43.21
C TYR A 505 -1.38 -1.81 -43.53
N GLU A 506 -2.23 -1.61 -42.52
CA GLU A 506 -3.68 -1.64 -42.69
C GLU A 506 -4.36 -0.53 -41.90
N SER A 507 -5.63 -0.28 -42.21
CA SER A 507 -6.43 0.74 -41.52
C SER A 507 -6.72 0.28 -40.09
N ASP A 508 -6.49 1.15 -39.11
CA ASP A 508 -6.75 0.93 -37.71
C ASP A 508 -7.38 2.18 -37.10
N ARG A 509 -8.66 2.10 -36.77
CA ARG A 509 -9.48 3.26 -36.35
C ARG A 509 -9.37 4.38 -37.41
N GLU A 510 -9.15 5.61 -37.03
CA GLU A 510 -8.91 6.73 -37.94
C GLU A 510 -7.46 6.82 -38.45
N ASN A 511 -6.65 5.77 -38.28
CA ASN A 511 -5.19 5.75 -38.49
C ASN A 511 -4.74 4.50 -39.27
N LYS A 512 -3.44 4.23 -39.26
CA LYS A 512 -2.83 3.03 -39.84
C LYS A 512 -1.93 2.37 -38.82
N VAL A 513 -1.95 1.03 -38.78
CA VAL A 513 -0.97 0.21 -38.08
C VAL A 513 0.05 -0.34 -39.07
N ILE A 514 1.34 -0.30 -38.69
CA ILE A 514 2.47 -0.60 -39.56
C ILE A 514 3.27 -1.77 -38.96
N CYS A 515 3.62 -2.74 -39.80
CA CYS A 515 4.46 -3.88 -39.48
C CYS A 515 5.43 -4.19 -40.62
N GLN A 516 6.47 -4.97 -40.36
CA GLN A 516 7.38 -5.44 -41.42
C GLN A 516 6.66 -6.30 -42.46
N ASN A 517 5.75 -7.15 -42.04
CA ASN A 517 4.95 -7.99 -42.96
C ASN A 517 3.58 -8.33 -42.34
N ARG A 518 2.69 -8.87 -43.18
CA ARG A 518 1.32 -9.23 -42.81
C ARG A 518 1.24 -10.32 -41.75
N ASN A 519 2.11 -11.32 -41.81
CA ASN A 519 2.06 -12.49 -40.92
C ASN A 519 2.34 -12.06 -39.47
N LEU A 520 3.29 -11.14 -39.26
CA LEU A 520 3.60 -10.63 -37.93
C LEU A 520 2.40 -9.92 -37.27
N LEU A 521 1.61 -9.19 -38.04
CA LEU A 521 0.42 -8.55 -37.51
C LEU A 521 -0.69 -9.59 -37.21
N GLN A 522 -0.85 -10.61 -38.05
CA GLN A 522 -1.87 -11.64 -37.88
C GLN A 522 -1.55 -12.61 -36.72
N GLU A 523 -0.28 -12.87 -36.48
CA GLU A 523 0.21 -13.73 -35.41
C GLU A 523 0.45 -12.99 -34.09
N TRP A 524 0.23 -11.66 -34.08
CA TRP A 524 0.42 -10.85 -32.90
C TRP A 524 -0.56 -11.25 -31.79
N ASN A 525 -0.03 -11.63 -30.62
CA ASN A 525 -0.81 -12.22 -29.53
C ASN A 525 -0.55 -11.63 -28.15
N VAL A 526 0.18 -10.51 -28.06
CA VAL A 526 0.51 -9.84 -26.81
C VAL A 526 0.05 -8.38 -26.80
N TYR A 527 -0.21 -7.82 -25.63
CA TYR A 527 -0.39 -6.38 -25.45
C TYR A 527 0.72 -5.81 -24.56
N ARG A 528 1.03 -4.54 -24.72
CA ARG A 528 2.17 -3.87 -24.08
C ARG A 528 1.63 -2.72 -23.22
N PRO A 529 1.50 -2.89 -21.88
CA PRO A 529 0.97 -1.86 -20.99
C PRO A 529 1.94 -0.68 -20.80
N ASN A 530 1.40 0.49 -20.47
CA ASN A 530 2.15 1.71 -20.15
C ASN A 530 2.68 1.67 -18.70
N VAL A 531 3.58 0.76 -18.40
CA VAL A 531 4.18 0.60 -17.06
C VAL A 531 5.22 1.69 -16.80
N ASP A 532 6.08 1.95 -17.79
CA ASP A 532 7.17 2.92 -17.70
C ASP A 532 6.71 4.31 -18.16
N ALA A 533 6.84 5.31 -17.27
CA ALA A 533 6.45 6.69 -17.57
C ALA A 533 7.23 7.30 -18.75
N SER A 534 8.49 6.89 -18.97
CA SER A 534 9.34 7.37 -20.07
C SER A 534 8.94 6.81 -21.44
N LYS A 535 8.23 5.67 -21.46
CA LYS A 535 7.79 4.96 -22.67
C LYS A 535 6.28 5.06 -22.91
N ARG A 536 5.58 5.93 -22.18
CA ARG A 536 4.11 6.02 -22.18
C ARG A 536 3.56 6.38 -23.56
N ARG A 537 2.60 5.57 -24.03
CA ARG A 537 1.85 5.80 -25.28
C ARG A 537 0.49 6.40 -24.99
N SER A 538 0.04 7.36 -25.81
CA SER A 538 -1.37 7.78 -25.80
C SER A 538 -2.27 6.69 -26.39
N ILE A 539 -3.56 6.70 -26.13
CA ILE A 539 -4.47 5.65 -26.62
C ILE A 539 -4.52 5.58 -28.15
N GLU A 540 -4.33 6.72 -28.82
CA GLU A 540 -4.26 6.82 -30.27
C GLU A 540 -2.99 6.17 -30.86
N ASP A 541 -1.95 6.03 -30.04
CA ASP A 541 -0.67 5.41 -30.41
C ASP A 541 -0.62 3.89 -30.12
N ILE A 542 -1.69 3.32 -29.57
CA ILE A 542 -1.79 1.88 -29.26
C ILE A 542 -2.59 1.19 -30.37
N PRO A 543 -2.03 0.16 -31.06
CA PRO A 543 -2.76 -0.61 -32.08
C PRO A 543 -4.02 -1.28 -31.53
N SER A 544 -5.10 -1.31 -32.31
CA SER A 544 -6.36 -1.97 -31.94
C SER A 544 -6.17 -3.44 -31.58
N ILE A 545 -5.23 -4.12 -32.23
CA ILE A 545 -4.95 -5.52 -31.93
C ILE A 545 -4.49 -5.75 -30.47
N GLU A 546 -3.72 -4.82 -29.88
CA GLU A 546 -3.36 -4.88 -28.47
C GLU A 546 -4.57 -4.67 -27.56
N LEU A 547 -5.50 -3.80 -27.95
CA LEU A 547 -6.75 -3.56 -27.24
C LEU A 547 -7.72 -4.74 -27.37
N GLU A 548 -7.78 -5.39 -28.55
CA GLU A 548 -8.55 -6.61 -28.76
C GLU A 548 -8.06 -7.72 -27.81
N ILE A 549 -6.75 -7.93 -27.73
CA ILE A 549 -6.14 -8.97 -26.88
C ILE A 549 -6.46 -8.77 -25.40
N VAL A 550 -6.31 -7.53 -24.88
CA VAL A 550 -6.59 -7.27 -23.47
C VAL A 550 -8.07 -7.42 -23.13
N LEU A 551 -8.98 -7.01 -24.04
CA LEU A 551 -10.42 -7.18 -23.85
C LEU A 551 -10.82 -8.66 -23.87
N GLU A 552 -10.33 -9.45 -24.83
CA GLU A 552 -10.58 -10.89 -24.91
C GLU A 552 -10.01 -11.62 -23.68
N GLU A 553 -8.82 -11.26 -23.23
CA GLU A 553 -8.21 -11.86 -22.04
C GLU A 553 -9.03 -11.60 -20.78
N ILE A 554 -9.51 -10.36 -20.58
CA ILE A 554 -10.35 -10.02 -19.43
C ILE A 554 -11.66 -10.82 -19.45
N VAL A 555 -12.30 -10.95 -20.62
CA VAL A 555 -13.54 -11.72 -20.74
C VAL A 555 -13.29 -13.22 -20.52
N LYS A 556 -12.15 -13.77 -20.98
CA LYS A 556 -11.75 -15.17 -20.72
C LYS A 556 -11.53 -15.47 -19.24
N GLN A 557 -11.03 -14.51 -18.49
CA GLN A 557 -10.78 -14.65 -17.05
C GLN A 557 -12.05 -14.45 -16.20
N ASN A 558 -13.14 -13.96 -16.80
CA ASN A 558 -14.41 -13.71 -16.14
C ASN A 558 -15.54 -14.44 -16.89
N LEU A 559 -16.38 -15.17 -16.20
CA LEU A 559 -17.53 -15.87 -16.80
C LEU A 559 -18.57 -14.93 -17.43
N GLY A 560 -18.46 -13.62 -17.18
CA GLY A 560 -19.23 -12.53 -17.74
C GLY A 560 -18.88 -11.24 -17.00
N ILE A 561 -18.76 -10.14 -17.72
CA ILE A 561 -18.39 -8.83 -17.14
C ILE A 561 -19.27 -7.73 -17.70
N PRO A 562 -19.81 -6.80 -16.87
CA PRO A 562 -20.52 -5.63 -17.36
C PRO A 562 -19.64 -4.80 -18.30
N GLU A 563 -20.22 -4.24 -19.37
CA GLU A 563 -19.51 -3.48 -20.40
C GLU A 563 -18.63 -2.36 -19.81
N ASP A 564 -19.19 -1.55 -18.89
CA ASP A 564 -18.43 -0.51 -18.19
C ASP A 564 -17.29 -1.04 -17.33
N GLY A 565 -17.47 -2.22 -16.72
CA GLY A 565 -16.44 -2.92 -15.94
C GLY A 565 -15.31 -3.45 -16.82
N LEU A 566 -15.65 -3.94 -18.03
CA LEU A 566 -14.68 -4.45 -18.98
C LEU A 566 -13.75 -3.34 -19.49
N THR A 567 -14.31 -2.23 -19.97
CA THR A 567 -13.51 -1.10 -20.48
C THR A 567 -12.69 -0.43 -19.38
N LEU A 568 -13.22 -0.32 -18.16
CA LEU A 568 -12.47 0.19 -17.01
C LEU A 568 -11.28 -0.71 -16.67
N THR A 569 -11.50 -2.02 -16.65
CA THR A 569 -10.45 -3.01 -16.34
C THR A 569 -9.38 -3.01 -17.43
N ALA A 570 -9.79 -2.94 -18.71
CA ALA A 570 -8.87 -2.84 -19.84
C ALA A 570 -8.02 -1.57 -19.80
N ALA A 571 -8.60 -0.42 -19.49
CA ALA A 571 -7.86 0.83 -19.33
C ALA A 571 -6.79 0.71 -18.23
N LYS A 572 -7.14 0.13 -17.08
CA LYS A 572 -6.19 -0.10 -15.98
C LYS A 572 -5.07 -1.06 -16.37
N ARG A 573 -5.38 -2.18 -17.03
CA ARG A 573 -4.37 -3.14 -17.50
C ARG A 573 -3.41 -2.54 -18.52
N MET A 574 -3.90 -1.65 -19.37
CA MET A 574 -3.08 -0.90 -20.32
C MET A 574 -2.26 0.23 -19.65
N GLY A 575 -2.36 0.42 -18.33
CA GLY A 575 -1.59 1.40 -17.57
C GLY A 575 -2.12 2.84 -17.64
N PHE A 576 -3.39 3.04 -17.94
CA PHE A 576 -4.02 4.35 -17.85
C PHE A 576 -4.52 4.65 -16.43
N ALA A 577 -4.00 5.71 -15.81
CA ALA A 577 -4.37 6.12 -14.45
C ALA A 577 -5.84 6.61 -14.35
N ARG A 578 -6.42 7.10 -15.45
CA ARG A 578 -7.81 7.57 -15.55
C ARG A 578 -8.43 7.15 -16.88
N ARG A 579 -9.70 6.76 -16.82
CA ARG A 579 -10.53 6.50 -18.01
C ARG A 579 -11.03 7.84 -18.55
N GLY A 580 -10.21 8.49 -19.40
CA GLY A 580 -10.59 9.70 -20.11
C GLY A 580 -11.53 9.39 -21.30
N THR A 581 -12.25 10.40 -21.81
CA THR A 581 -13.20 10.24 -22.94
C THR A 581 -12.60 9.56 -24.17
N ASN A 582 -11.34 9.86 -24.52
CA ASN A 582 -10.66 9.25 -25.66
C ASN A 582 -10.33 7.76 -25.42
N VAL A 583 -9.91 7.41 -24.19
CA VAL A 583 -9.61 6.01 -23.82
C VAL A 583 -10.89 5.17 -23.87
N ASP A 584 -11.97 5.73 -23.35
CA ASP A 584 -13.27 5.09 -23.35
C ASP A 584 -13.82 4.88 -24.76
N ALA A 585 -13.76 5.92 -25.61
CA ALA A 585 -14.19 5.85 -27.00
C ALA A 585 -13.41 4.77 -27.79
N ALA A 586 -12.09 4.73 -27.64
CA ALA A 586 -11.25 3.75 -28.33
C ALA A 586 -11.52 2.30 -27.89
N LEU A 587 -11.69 2.07 -26.59
CA LEU A 587 -12.00 0.74 -26.06
C LEU A 587 -13.39 0.27 -26.48
N ASN A 588 -14.39 1.17 -26.47
CA ASN A 588 -15.74 0.84 -26.92
C ASN A 588 -15.79 0.57 -28.42
N GLU A 589 -15.06 1.32 -29.25
CA GLU A 589 -14.97 1.04 -30.70
C GLU A 589 -14.39 -0.36 -30.96
N VAL A 590 -13.32 -0.72 -30.26
CA VAL A 590 -12.70 -2.04 -30.39
C VAL A 590 -13.63 -3.14 -29.87
N LEU A 591 -14.32 -2.91 -28.75
CA LEU A 591 -15.30 -3.86 -28.20
C LEU A 591 -16.43 -4.13 -29.19
N LEU A 592 -16.99 -3.09 -29.82
CA LEU A 592 -18.03 -3.25 -30.84
C LEU A 592 -17.53 -4.07 -32.03
N LYS A 593 -16.30 -3.85 -32.49
CA LYS A 593 -15.67 -4.66 -33.55
C LYS A 593 -15.51 -6.14 -33.15
N LEU A 594 -15.18 -6.43 -31.89
CA LEU A 594 -15.08 -7.82 -31.38
C LEU A 594 -16.45 -8.51 -31.34
N ILE A 595 -17.51 -7.76 -31.01
CA ILE A 595 -18.88 -8.27 -31.04
C ILE A 595 -19.34 -8.51 -32.49
N GLU A 596 -19.06 -7.59 -33.42
CA GLU A 596 -19.37 -7.75 -34.86
C GLU A 596 -18.61 -8.93 -35.48
N LYS A 597 -17.38 -9.18 -35.02
CA LYS A 597 -16.58 -10.37 -35.45
C LYS A 597 -17.05 -11.67 -34.81
N ASN A 598 -18.10 -11.67 -33.99
CA ASN A 598 -18.58 -12.83 -33.22
C ASN A 598 -17.51 -13.43 -32.28
N LYS A 599 -16.55 -12.68 -31.81
CA LYS A 599 -15.58 -13.11 -30.79
C LYS A 599 -16.11 -12.94 -29.37
N LEU A 600 -16.88 -11.88 -29.15
CA LEU A 600 -17.57 -11.58 -27.89
C LEU A 600 -19.08 -11.48 -28.14
N CYS A 601 -19.87 -11.78 -27.10
CA CYS A 601 -21.33 -11.66 -27.13
C CYS A 601 -21.78 -10.68 -26.04
N LYS A 602 -22.78 -9.86 -26.35
CA LYS A 602 -23.41 -8.96 -25.39
C LYS A 602 -24.85 -9.38 -25.14
N SER A 603 -25.17 -9.71 -23.89
CA SER A 603 -26.53 -10.03 -23.43
C SER A 603 -26.80 -9.29 -22.12
N ASP A 604 -27.91 -8.53 -22.06
CA ASP A 604 -28.35 -7.78 -20.89
C ASP A 604 -27.26 -6.88 -20.25
N GLY A 605 -26.41 -6.28 -21.09
CA GLY A 605 -25.32 -5.40 -20.65
C GLY A 605 -24.07 -6.13 -20.13
N VAL A 606 -24.06 -7.47 -20.20
CA VAL A 606 -22.92 -8.32 -19.83
C VAL A 606 -22.23 -8.83 -21.09
N ILE A 607 -20.90 -8.77 -21.09
CA ILE A 607 -20.04 -9.27 -22.17
C ILE A 607 -19.50 -10.62 -21.79
N THR A 608 -19.64 -11.59 -22.67
CA THR A 608 -19.15 -12.98 -22.54
C THR A 608 -18.39 -13.39 -23.80
N LEU A 609 -17.64 -14.50 -23.73
CA LEU A 609 -17.10 -15.11 -24.93
C LEU A 609 -18.24 -15.64 -25.81
N SER A 610 -18.08 -15.49 -27.12
CA SER A 610 -19.00 -16.12 -28.07
C SER A 610 -18.76 -17.64 -28.04
N ASN A 611 -19.80 -18.44 -27.76
CA ASN A 611 -19.72 -19.89 -27.86
C ASN A 611 -19.64 -20.25 -29.36
N ASN A 612 -18.42 -20.29 -29.87
CA ASN A 612 -18.21 -21.02 -31.13
C ASN A 612 -17.97 -22.48 -30.75
N GLU A 613 -18.94 -23.34 -31.08
CA GLU A 613 -18.77 -24.79 -31.16
C GLU A 613 -17.59 -25.18 -32.06
#